data_cbc212466135dd6345992fac96910971
#
_entry.id   cbc212466135dd6345992fac96910971
#
_cell.length_a   1.000
_cell.length_b   1.000
_cell.length_c   1.000
_cell.angle_alpha   90.00
_cell.angle_beta   90.00
_cell.angle_gamma   90.00
#
_symmetry.space_group_name_H-M   'P 1'
#
loop_
_entity.id
_entity.type
_entity.pdbx_description
1 polymer ?
#
loop_
_entity_poly.entity_id
_entity_poly.type
_entity_poly.pdbx_seq_one_letter_code
_entity_poly.pdbx_strand_id
1 'polypeptide(L)'
;MAIPKEILAIPRPKNTRVKASGNHYIVIKRTCKRIDGRNVPVELGTIGEIRDGRYNERTAKPVKREIDIKDYGEVALCDKYGKELMDDLLKVWTPKEATTLYTIALLRAAYGSIKNRDLQLQYQTSFASEMYKSIPLSEDTVSKFLDSIGKSYTLIRKFMQIRIESAGGKKIVIDGMLKDYNSKNSVFSEFSRKGAKKGSKDISLLYAYDPESMEPVAAKPYVGNMLDMTSIDDFVEDYNIRSGLMVFDKGFPSKALLDKLAKAKGLSYIAPLKTNSKLIKRYKMDEPDAPLEGYEDGMILCKKVKMSNGKFLYSFRDPKAAMEQEVGYIAKAKKKNKFNGERYYGKKPEFGLIVFESKTDMDPLLVYRAYAQRWDIEVFFDFYKNIIDRDCENVHNDYRVYATELINFLTAIIASRVKKEFSRLDLYKHHSHKELMRYLSKYKKVRVGDDGKWKPCKKLAYIDEIISKLCI
;
A
#
# COMPACT_ATOMS: atom_id res chain seq x y z
N MET A 1 3.21 53.38 -52.47
CA MET A 1 2.14 54.39 -52.40
C MET A 1 2.50 55.43 -51.31
N ALA A 2 2.31 56.74 -51.61
CA ALA A 2 2.50 57.79 -50.61
C ALA A 2 1.32 57.71 -49.59
N ILE A 3 1.58 57.90 -48.33
CA ILE A 3 0.57 57.87 -47.27
C ILE A 3 -0.19 59.19 -47.32
N PRO A 4 -1.52 59.21 -47.31
CA PRO A 4 -2.35 60.41 -47.34
C PRO A 4 -1.99 61.35 -46.16
N LYS A 5 -2.01 62.68 -46.47
CA LYS A 5 -1.68 63.70 -45.44
C LYS A 5 -2.61 63.66 -44.22
N GLU A 6 -3.86 63.32 -44.44
CA GLU A 6 -4.89 63.13 -43.40
C GLU A 6 -4.52 62.04 -42.42
N ILE A 7 -3.98 60.93 -42.86
CA ILE A 7 -3.53 59.81 -42.02
C ILE A 7 -2.26 60.19 -41.23
N LEU A 8 -1.36 61.01 -41.84
CA LEU A 8 -0.17 61.50 -41.12
C LEU A 8 -0.50 62.52 -40.07
N ALA A 9 -1.62 63.22 -40.18
CA ALA A 9 -2.11 64.21 -39.20
C ALA A 9 -2.75 63.61 -37.92
N ILE A 10 -3.08 62.30 -37.94
CA ILE A 10 -3.75 61.64 -36.82
C ILE A 10 -2.82 61.63 -35.59
N PRO A 11 -3.31 62.13 -34.42
CA PRO A 11 -2.53 62.10 -33.16
C PRO A 11 -2.07 60.71 -32.79
N ARG A 12 -0.78 60.52 -32.50
CA ARG A 12 -0.16 59.24 -32.15
C ARG A 12 1.10 59.47 -31.30
N PRO A 13 1.67 58.45 -30.64
CA PRO A 13 2.89 58.55 -29.86
C PRO A 13 4.07 59.16 -30.64
N LYS A 14 4.89 59.94 -29.99
CA LYS A 14 6.12 60.53 -30.60
C LYS A 14 7.09 59.45 -31.00
N ASN A 15 7.96 59.78 -31.96
CA ASN A 15 8.99 58.86 -32.51
C ASN A 15 8.38 57.61 -33.17
N THR A 16 7.37 57.81 -34.00
CA THR A 16 6.69 56.74 -34.76
C THR A 16 6.72 57.00 -36.24
N ARG A 17 6.59 55.96 -37.02
CA ARG A 17 6.42 55.98 -38.48
C ARG A 17 5.10 55.27 -38.83
N VAL A 18 4.36 55.80 -39.76
CA VAL A 18 3.20 55.14 -40.36
C VAL A 18 3.61 54.40 -41.60
N LYS A 19 3.09 53.17 -41.78
CA LYS A 19 3.33 52.36 -42.97
C LYS A 19 2.00 51.74 -43.41
N ALA A 20 1.74 51.73 -44.73
CA ALA A 20 0.57 51.08 -45.29
C ALA A 20 0.67 49.55 -45.15
N SER A 21 -0.41 48.90 -44.77
CA SER A 21 -0.50 47.43 -44.61
C SER A 21 -1.91 46.96 -45.05
N GLY A 22 -2.01 46.56 -46.27
CA GLY A 22 -3.34 46.24 -46.90
C GLY A 22 -4.31 47.43 -46.83
N ASN A 23 -5.47 47.26 -46.23
CA ASN A 23 -6.53 48.25 -46.13
C ASN A 23 -6.44 49.16 -44.88
N HIS A 24 -5.33 49.12 -44.13
CA HIS A 24 -5.12 49.92 -42.91
C HIS A 24 -3.69 50.40 -42.84
N TYR A 25 -3.39 51.26 -41.86
CA TYR A 25 -2.05 51.84 -41.62
C TYR A 25 -1.54 51.39 -40.28
N ILE A 26 -0.32 50.78 -40.28
CA ILE A 26 0.38 50.39 -39.02
C ILE A 26 1.28 51.52 -38.54
N VAL A 27 1.35 51.68 -37.22
CA VAL A 27 2.21 52.65 -36.53
C VAL A 27 3.40 51.92 -35.88
N ILE A 28 4.60 52.22 -36.33
CA ILE A 28 5.86 51.59 -35.92
C ILE A 28 6.61 52.51 -35.03
N LYS A 29 7.08 52.06 -33.85
CA LYS A 29 7.97 52.80 -32.94
C LYS A 29 9.37 52.87 -33.57
N ARG A 30 10.01 54.06 -33.51
CA ARG A 30 11.36 54.29 -34.05
C ARG A 30 12.25 54.83 -32.98
N THR A 31 13.55 54.51 -33.08
CA THR A 31 14.63 55.17 -32.33
C THR A 31 15.77 55.52 -33.31
N CYS A 32 16.73 56.30 -32.86
CA CYS A 32 17.96 56.55 -33.64
C CYS A 32 19.12 55.90 -32.90
N LYS A 33 19.89 55.10 -33.64
CA LYS A 33 21.20 54.59 -33.17
C LYS A 33 22.33 55.28 -33.95
N ARG A 34 23.39 55.59 -33.26
CA ARG A 34 24.60 56.16 -33.89
C ARG A 34 25.47 55.00 -34.43
N ILE A 35 25.58 54.90 -35.74
CA ILE A 35 26.38 53.90 -36.43
C ILE A 35 27.33 54.66 -37.33
N ASP A 36 28.64 54.42 -37.22
CA ASP A 36 29.70 55.09 -37.96
C ASP A 36 29.57 56.63 -37.98
N GLY A 37 29.29 57.21 -36.81
CA GLY A 37 29.18 58.64 -36.64
C GLY A 37 27.87 59.25 -37.15
N ARG A 38 26.99 58.53 -37.81
CA ARG A 38 25.70 58.97 -38.38
C ARG A 38 24.53 58.43 -37.57
N ASN A 39 23.50 59.27 -37.38
CA ASN A 39 22.26 58.86 -36.75
C ASN A 39 21.41 58.05 -37.75
N VAL A 40 21.26 56.73 -37.51
CA VAL A 40 20.46 55.86 -38.32
C VAL A 40 19.16 55.51 -37.58
N PRO A 41 17.99 55.76 -38.22
CA PRO A 41 16.71 55.42 -37.62
C PRO A 41 16.48 53.89 -37.64
N VAL A 42 16.16 53.35 -36.47
CA VAL A 42 15.91 51.93 -36.26
C VAL A 42 14.44 51.72 -35.89
N GLU A 43 13.76 50.82 -36.55
CA GLU A 43 12.38 50.44 -36.23
C GLU A 43 12.38 49.38 -35.10
N LEU A 44 11.62 49.68 -34.01
CA LEU A 44 11.51 48.85 -32.80
C LEU A 44 10.33 47.87 -32.85
N GLY A 45 9.40 48.03 -33.79
CA GLY A 45 8.19 47.20 -33.95
C GLY A 45 6.89 48.00 -34.02
N THR A 46 5.81 47.32 -34.37
CA THR A 46 4.48 47.91 -34.53
C THR A 46 3.86 48.10 -33.16
N ILE A 47 3.44 49.32 -32.84
CA ILE A 47 2.81 49.71 -31.56
C ILE A 47 1.32 49.96 -31.66
N GLY A 48 0.79 50.06 -32.85
CA GLY A 48 -0.64 50.28 -33.08
C GLY A 48 -1.00 50.33 -34.56
N GLU A 49 -2.24 50.64 -34.83
CA GLU A 49 -2.78 50.84 -36.20
C GLU A 49 -3.65 52.07 -36.26
N ILE A 50 -3.76 52.65 -37.44
CA ILE A 50 -4.72 53.70 -37.74
C ILE A 50 -5.84 53.05 -38.56
N ARG A 51 -7.03 53.08 -37.99
CA ARG A 51 -8.27 52.57 -38.60
C ARG A 51 -9.41 53.56 -38.28
N ASP A 52 -10.27 53.77 -39.23
CA ASP A 52 -11.44 54.70 -39.10
C ASP A 52 -11.06 56.10 -38.59
N GLY A 53 -9.93 56.63 -39.10
CA GLY A 53 -9.47 57.96 -38.73
C GLY A 53 -8.94 58.13 -37.30
N ARG A 54 -8.65 57.06 -36.58
CA ARG A 54 -8.14 57.05 -35.20
C ARG A 54 -6.94 56.15 -35.03
N TYR A 55 -6.03 56.54 -34.14
CA TYR A 55 -4.96 55.65 -33.70
C TYR A 55 -5.47 54.73 -32.60
N ASN A 56 -5.31 53.41 -32.86
CA ASN A 56 -5.61 52.36 -31.90
C ASN A 56 -4.29 51.70 -31.48
N GLU A 57 -4.00 51.76 -30.20
CA GLU A 57 -2.82 51.12 -29.65
C GLU A 57 -2.92 49.59 -29.74
N ARG A 58 -1.85 48.94 -30.14
CA ARG A 58 -1.82 47.47 -30.22
C ARG A 58 -1.79 46.90 -28.82
N THR A 59 -2.89 46.39 -28.34
CA THR A 59 -2.90 45.57 -27.14
C THR A 59 -1.99 44.38 -27.36
N ALA A 60 -1.03 44.16 -26.48
CA ALA A 60 -0.19 42.96 -26.52
C ALA A 60 -1.11 41.74 -26.60
N LYS A 61 -0.92 40.89 -27.59
CA LYS A 61 -1.65 39.60 -27.60
C LYS A 61 -1.42 38.97 -26.24
N PRO A 62 -2.45 38.50 -25.56
CA PRO A 62 -2.24 37.78 -24.32
C PRO A 62 -1.28 36.64 -24.61
N VAL A 63 -0.15 36.61 -23.93
CA VAL A 63 0.81 35.49 -24.02
C VAL A 63 0.02 34.31 -23.53
N LYS A 64 -0.24 33.34 -24.40
CA LYS A 64 -0.79 32.06 -23.99
C LYS A 64 0.20 31.44 -23.01
N ARG A 65 -0.07 31.56 -21.73
CA ARG A 65 0.69 30.86 -20.70
C ARG A 65 0.10 29.48 -20.59
N GLU A 66 0.88 28.46 -20.84
CA GLU A 66 0.48 27.08 -20.55
C GLU A 66 0.31 26.92 -19.05
N ILE A 67 -0.76 26.26 -18.65
CA ILE A 67 -1.05 25.95 -17.26
C ILE A 67 -0.95 24.43 -17.11
N ASP A 68 -0.02 24.00 -16.28
CA ASP A 68 0.13 22.60 -15.92
C ASP A 68 -0.42 22.39 -14.50
N ILE A 69 -1.23 21.35 -14.30
CA ILE A 69 -1.86 21.02 -13.03
C ILE A 69 -1.58 19.55 -12.73
N LYS A 70 -1.07 19.27 -11.53
CA LYS A 70 -0.78 17.89 -11.10
C LYS A 70 -1.43 17.57 -9.76
N ASP A 71 -1.89 16.33 -9.64
CA ASP A 71 -2.36 15.75 -8.38
C ASP A 71 -1.18 15.64 -7.40
N TYR A 72 -1.34 16.18 -6.19
CA TYR A 72 -0.24 16.29 -5.24
C TYR A 72 -0.49 15.57 -3.91
N GLY A 73 -1.66 15.78 -3.29
CA GLY A 73 -1.87 15.43 -1.88
C GLY A 73 -1.70 13.94 -1.57
N GLU A 74 -2.30 13.07 -2.35
CA GLU A 74 -2.24 11.62 -2.18
C GLU A 74 -0.81 11.10 -2.38
N VAL A 75 -0.16 11.54 -3.46
CA VAL A 75 1.21 11.14 -3.78
C VAL A 75 2.19 11.65 -2.73
N ALA A 76 2.06 12.91 -2.32
CA ALA A 76 2.94 13.50 -1.31
C ALA A 76 2.83 12.79 0.05
N LEU A 77 1.60 12.42 0.46
CA LEU A 77 1.39 11.66 1.68
C LEU A 77 2.01 10.27 1.61
N CYS A 78 1.70 9.53 0.54
CA CYS A 78 2.23 8.19 0.35
C CYS A 78 3.77 8.20 0.23
N ASP A 79 4.35 9.19 -0.43
CA ASP A 79 5.80 9.34 -0.53
C ASP A 79 6.44 9.67 0.82
N LYS A 80 5.83 10.57 1.60
CA LYS A 80 6.32 10.93 2.94
C LYS A 80 6.51 9.71 3.83
N TYR A 81 5.59 8.74 3.78
CA TYR A 81 5.65 7.52 4.61
C TYR A 81 6.30 6.32 3.90
N GLY A 82 6.39 6.36 2.57
CA GLY A 82 6.96 5.27 1.77
C GLY A 82 8.45 5.41 1.46
N LYS A 83 8.99 6.62 1.45
CA LYS A 83 10.31 6.94 0.90
C LYS A 83 11.48 6.11 1.46
N GLU A 84 11.42 5.74 2.74
CA GLU A 84 12.44 4.89 3.38
C GLU A 84 12.57 3.51 2.72
N LEU A 85 11.52 3.01 2.03
CA LEU A 85 11.62 1.76 1.28
C LEU A 85 12.63 1.83 0.13
N MET A 86 12.93 3.03 -0.36
CA MET A 86 13.92 3.22 -1.42
C MET A 86 15.30 2.73 -0.98
N ASP A 87 15.69 2.97 0.28
CA ASP A 87 16.98 2.56 0.81
C ASP A 87 17.11 1.03 0.85
N ASP A 88 16.02 0.32 1.20
CA ASP A 88 15.99 -1.13 1.17
C ASP A 88 16.01 -1.68 -0.26
N LEU A 89 15.30 -1.05 -1.18
CA LEU A 89 15.31 -1.43 -2.59
C LEU A 89 16.69 -1.25 -3.23
N LEU A 90 17.40 -0.16 -2.91
CA LEU A 90 18.74 0.12 -3.42
C LEU A 90 19.83 -0.86 -2.94
N LYS A 91 19.58 -1.59 -1.84
CA LYS A 91 20.48 -2.68 -1.38
C LYS A 91 20.45 -3.89 -2.31
N VAL A 92 19.43 -3.99 -3.17
CA VAL A 92 19.14 -5.19 -3.97
C VAL A 92 19.11 -4.91 -5.46
N TRP A 93 18.48 -3.82 -5.88
CA TRP A 93 18.29 -3.45 -7.29
C TRP A 93 19.11 -2.22 -7.69
N THR A 94 19.31 -2.09 -8.98
CA THR A 94 19.91 -0.86 -9.54
C THR A 94 19.03 0.36 -9.23
N PRO A 95 19.60 1.57 -9.19
CA PRO A 95 18.81 2.80 -8.93
C PRO A 95 17.60 2.94 -9.85
N LYS A 96 17.74 2.57 -11.12
CA LYS A 96 16.64 2.63 -12.09
C LYS A 96 15.53 1.64 -11.76
N GLU A 97 15.88 0.39 -11.44
CA GLU A 97 14.89 -0.64 -11.07
C GLU A 97 14.21 -0.31 -9.74
N ALA A 98 15.00 0.08 -8.72
CA ALA A 98 14.48 0.48 -7.42
C ALA A 98 13.49 1.65 -7.54
N THR A 99 13.84 2.70 -8.29
CA THR A 99 12.97 3.85 -8.50
C THR A 99 11.70 3.46 -9.27
N THR A 100 11.81 2.57 -10.26
CA THR A 100 10.64 2.08 -11.01
C THR A 100 9.70 1.26 -10.13
N LEU A 101 10.22 0.30 -9.35
CA LEU A 101 9.45 -0.49 -8.39
C LEU A 101 8.72 0.42 -7.40
N TYR A 102 9.46 1.35 -6.80
CA TYR A 102 8.91 2.28 -5.84
C TYR A 102 7.83 3.18 -6.45
N THR A 103 8.07 3.75 -7.64
CA THR A 103 7.10 4.65 -8.29
C THR A 103 5.79 3.92 -8.60
N ILE A 104 5.84 2.68 -9.08
CA ILE A 104 4.62 1.90 -9.33
C ILE A 104 3.89 1.63 -8.01
N ALA A 105 4.61 1.24 -6.95
CA ALA A 105 4.02 1.00 -5.64
C ALA A 105 3.40 2.27 -5.03
N LEU A 106 4.09 3.41 -5.16
CA LEU A 106 3.62 4.73 -4.74
C LEU A 106 2.31 5.12 -5.42
N LEU A 107 2.25 5.00 -6.76
CA LEU A 107 1.04 5.30 -7.53
C LEU A 107 -0.11 4.40 -7.11
N ARG A 108 0.14 3.10 -6.91
CA ARG A 108 -0.88 2.16 -6.46
C ARG A 108 -1.35 2.44 -5.03
N ALA A 109 -0.46 2.88 -4.14
CA ALA A 109 -0.83 3.27 -2.77
C ALA A 109 -1.67 4.55 -2.76
N ALA A 110 -1.34 5.53 -3.62
CA ALA A 110 -2.05 6.79 -3.71
C ALA A 110 -3.45 6.66 -4.34
N TYR A 111 -3.58 5.86 -5.40
CA TYR A 111 -4.78 5.82 -6.24
C TYR A 111 -5.51 4.47 -6.25
N GLY A 112 -5.04 3.47 -5.50
CA GLY A 112 -5.67 2.16 -5.42
C GLY A 112 -5.43 1.29 -6.65
N SER A 113 -6.48 0.69 -7.18
CA SER A 113 -6.46 -0.32 -8.24
C SER A 113 -6.17 0.26 -9.64
N ILE A 114 -4.91 0.70 -9.86
CA ILE A 114 -4.48 1.15 -11.19
C ILE A 114 -4.06 -0.05 -12.05
N LYS A 115 -4.63 -0.18 -13.23
CA LYS A 115 -4.19 -1.17 -14.24
C LYS A 115 -2.86 -0.75 -14.85
N ASN A 116 -2.04 -1.71 -15.30
CA ASN A 116 -0.72 -1.41 -15.88
C ASN A 116 -0.81 -0.44 -17.06
N ARG A 117 -1.85 -0.55 -17.89
CA ARG A 117 -2.09 0.36 -19.02
C ARG A 117 -2.33 1.83 -18.63
N ASP A 118 -2.82 2.07 -17.42
CA ASP A 118 -3.19 3.40 -16.94
C ASP A 118 -2.05 4.06 -16.11
N LEU A 119 -0.98 3.31 -15.80
CA LEU A 119 0.14 3.80 -14.98
C LEU A 119 0.83 5.02 -15.58
N GLN A 120 1.07 5.02 -16.91
CA GLN A 120 1.73 6.14 -17.58
C GLN A 120 0.91 7.43 -17.48
N LEU A 121 -0.41 7.34 -17.69
CA LEU A 121 -1.31 8.48 -17.56
C LEU A 121 -1.30 9.01 -16.13
N GLN A 122 -1.48 8.11 -15.15
CA GLN A 122 -1.52 8.50 -13.74
C GLN A 122 -0.19 9.10 -13.26
N TYR A 123 0.95 8.57 -13.72
CA TYR A 123 2.26 9.12 -13.44
C TYR A 123 2.39 10.54 -14.00
N GLN A 124 2.04 10.77 -15.27
CA GLN A 124 2.17 12.08 -15.92
C GLN A 124 1.26 13.14 -15.31
N THR A 125 0.05 12.79 -14.88
CA THR A 125 -0.92 13.71 -14.29
C THR A 125 -0.68 13.94 -12.80
N SER A 126 0.12 13.13 -12.14
CA SER A 126 0.48 13.25 -10.73
C SER A 126 1.84 13.91 -10.52
N PHE A 127 2.05 14.41 -9.31
CA PHE A 127 3.33 15.00 -8.90
C PHE A 127 4.47 13.98 -8.79
N ALA A 128 4.17 12.68 -8.86
CA ALA A 128 5.18 11.62 -8.92
C ALA A 128 6.16 11.82 -10.07
N SER A 129 5.71 12.36 -11.22
CA SER A 129 6.57 12.66 -12.37
C SER A 129 7.54 13.82 -12.15
N GLU A 130 7.29 14.68 -11.17
CA GLU A 130 8.23 15.73 -10.74
C GLU A 130 9.21 15.21 -9.69
N MET A 131 8.77 14.29 -8.82
CA MET A 131 9.58 13.68 -7.77
C MET A 131 10.55 12.62 -8.34
N TYR A 132 10.06 11.78 -9.22
CA TYR A 132 10.76 10.66 -9.86
C TYR A 132 10.73 10.82 -11.37
N LYS A 133 11.65 11.62 -11.91
CA LYS A 133 11.65 12.02 -13.32
C LYS A 133 11.99 10.87 -14.27
N SER A 134 11.42 10.92 -15.47
CA SER A 134 11.77 10.07 -16.61
C SER A 134 11.59 8.57 -16.39
N ILE A 135 10.58 8.17 -15.61
CA ILE A 135 10.22 6.77 -15.45
C ILE A 135 9.27 6.34 -16.58
N PRO A 136 9.67 5.38 -17.45
CA PRO A 136 8.82 4.91 -18.53
C PRO A 136 7.83 3.87 -17.98
N LEU A 137 6.53 4.20 -17.97
CA LEU A 137 5.45 3.38 -17.42
C LEU A 137 4.39 3.00 -18.47
N SER A 138 4.73 2.99 -19.76
CA SER A 138 3.83 2.42 -20.77
C SER A 138 3.56 0.94 -20.49
N GLU A 139 2.41 0.42 -20.90
CA GLU A 139 1.97 -0.96 -20.63
C GLU A 139 3.02 -2.00 -21.04
N ASP A 140 3.59 -1.85 -22.24
CA ASP A 140 4.65 -2.75 -22.74
C ASP A 140 5.92 -2.65 -21.90
N THR A 141 6.31 -1.45 -21.49
CA THR A 141 7.52 -1.24 -20.66
C THR A 141 7.33 -1.85 -19.28
N VAL A 142 6.18 -1.62 -18.65
CA VAL A 142 5.83 -2.22 -17.35
C VAL A 142 5.79 -3.73 -17.46
N SER A 143 5.18 -4.27 -18.52
CA SER A 143 5.09 -5.71 -18.76
C SER A 143 6.48 -6.37 -18.86
N LYS A 144 7.40 -5.79 -19.63
CA LYS A 144 8.79 -6.25 -19.76
C LYS A 144 9.57 -6.11 -18.45
N PHE A 145 9.33 -5.02 -17.73
CA PHE A 145 9.95 -4.76 -16.43
C PHE A 145 9.53 -5.81 -15.40
N LEU A 146 8.24 -6.10 -15.28
CA LEU A 146 7.72 -7.13 -14.37
C LEU A 146 8.30 -8.52 -14.71
N ASP A 147 8.43 -8.82 -16.00
CA ASP A 147 9.03 -10.09 -16.45
C ASP A 147 10.51 -10.19 -16.04
N SER A 148 11.27 -9.12 -16.19
CA SER A 148 12.68 -9.03 -15.77
C SER A 148 12.84 -9.20 -14.26
N ILE A 149 12.08 -8.45 -13.46
CA ILE A 149 12.13 -8.50 -12.00
C ILE A 149 11.72 -9.91 -11.49
N GLY A 150 10.66 -10.48 -12.05
CA GLY A 150 10.17 -11.79 -11.63
C GLY A 150 11.11 -12.94 -11.98
N LYS A 151 11.83 -12.88 -13.10
CA LYS A 151 12.89 -13.84 -13.45
C LYS A 151 14.05 -13.82 -12.45
N SER A 152 14.27 -12.70 -11.79
CA SER A 152 15.31 -12.52 -10.77
C SER A 152 14.78 -12.81 -9.36
N TYR A 153 14.07 -13.94 -9.17
CA TYR A 153 13.48 -14.31 -7.87
C TYR A 153 14.48 -14.28 -6.71
N THR A 154 15.74 -14.58 -6.95
CA THR A 154 16.81 -14.49 -5.94
C THR A 154 16.97 -13.09 -5.35
N LEU A 155 16.74 -12.04 -6.14
CA LEU A 155 16.75 -10.66 -5.65
C LEU A 155 15.51 -10.36 -4.83
N ILE A 156 14.33 -10.84 -5.24
CA ILE A 156 13.09 -10.72 -4.45
C ILE A 156 13.28 -11.39 -3.09
N ARG A 157 13.82 -12.61 -3.08
CA ARG A 157 14.14 -13.35 -1.85
C ARG A 157 15.10 -12.56 -0.95
N LYS A 158 16.19 -12.02 -1.51
CA LYS A 158 17.16 -11.20 -0.77
C LYS A 158 16.50 -9.97 -0.15
N PHE A 159 15.62 -9.30 -0.88
CA PHE A 159 14.87 -8.15 -0.35
C PHE A 159 13.99 -8.54 0.82
N MET A 160 13.23 -9.64 0.72
CA MET A 160 12.40 -10.13 1.83
C MET A 160 13.24 -10.52 3.05
N GLN A 161 14.42 -11.12 2.85
CA GLN A 161 15.37 -11.43 3.93
C GLN A 161 15.84 -10.15 4.63
N ILE A 162 16.21 -9.10 3.90
CA ILE A 162 16.59 -7.80 4.48
C ILE A 162 15.45 -7.22 5.31
N ARG A 163 14.22 -7.29 4.83
CA ARG A 163 13.04 -6.82 5.57
C ARG A 163 12.82 -7.59 6.88
N ILE A 164 12.96 -8.91 6.83
CA ILE A 164 12.86 -9.77 8.03
C ILE A 164 13.97 -9.47 9.01
N GLU A 165 15.20 -9.31 8.57
CA GLU A 165 16.34 -8.96 9.42
C GLU A 165 16.15 -7.58 10.08
N SER A 166 15.61 -6.61 9.33
CA SER A 166 15.30 -5.27 9.87
C SER A 166 14.19 -5.30 10.92
N ALA A 167 13.28 -6.25 10.85
CA ALA A 167 12.28 -6.49 11.90
C ALA A 167 12.88 -7.08 13.19
N GLY A 168 14.13 -7.58 13.14
CA GLY A 168 15.06 -7.86 14.23
C GLY A 168 14.49 -8.54 15.48
N GLY A 169 14.20 -9.86 15.44
CA GLY A 169 13.82 -10.63 16.63
C GLY A 169 12.44 -10.32 17.21
N LYS A 170 11.68 -9.48 16.57
CA LYS A 170 10.31 -9.09 16.95
C LYS A 170 9.31 -10.23 16.78
N LYS A 171 8.12 -10.00 17.27
CA LYS A 171 6.97 -10.86 17.04
C LYS A 171 6.56 -10.81 15.56
N ILE A 172 6.45 -11.96 14.93
CA ILE A 172 6.00 -12.11 13.54
C ILE A 172 4.78 -13.03 13.50
N VAL A 173 3.68 -12.53 13.01
CA VAL A 173 2.49 -13.33 12.72
C VAL A 173 2.60 -13.83 11.29
N ILE A 174 2.44 -15.15 11.08
CA ILE A 174 2.42 -15.73 9.74
C ILE A 174 1.03 -16.26 9.45
N ASP A 175 0.42 -15.78 8.40
CA ASP A 175 -0.89 -16.22 7.94
C ASP A 175 -1.02 -16.14 6.42
N GLY A 176 -2.00 -16.83 5.86
CA GLY A 176 -2.23 -16.92 4.43
C GLY A 176 -3.60 -16.38 4.01
N MET A 177 -3.65 -15.77 2.84
CA MET A 177 -4.89 -15.40 2.20
C MET A 177 -4.99 -16.00 0.80
N LEU A 178 -6.21 -16.20 0.32
CA LEU A 178 -6.49 -16.52 -1.07
C LEU A 178 -6.89 -15.26 -1.83
N LYS A 179 -6.44 -15.21 -3.09
CA LYS A 179 -6.73 -14.14 -4.03
C LYS A 179 -7.26 -14.75 -5.33
N ASP A 180 -8.32 -14.19 -5.89
CA ASP A 180 -8.91 -14.65 -7.15
C ASP A 180 -7.86 -14.56 -8.27
N TYR A 181 -7.57 -15.69 -8.91
CA TYR A 181 -6.57 -15.78 -9.96
C TYR A 181 -6.96 -16.83 -11.00
N ASN A 182 -7.64 -16.38 -12.03
CA ASN A 182 -8.13 -17.28 -13.07
C ASN A 182 -7.25 -17.19 -14.33
N SER A 183 -6.11 -17.87 -14.31
CA SER A 183 -5.18 -17.98 -15.44
C SER A 183 -5.08 -19.40 -15.97
N LYS A 184 -5.05 -19.53 -17.29
CA LYS A 184 -4.82 -20.84 -17.97
C LYS A 184 -3.33 -21.17 -18.11
N ASN A 185 -2.46 -20.15 -18.04
CA ASN A 185 -1.04 -20.23 -18.38
C ASN A 185 -0.12 -20.07 -17.17
N SER A 186 -0.64 -20.20 -15.96
CA SER A 186 0.15 -20.05 -14.73
C SER A 186 -0.04 -21.24 -13.82
N VAL A 187 1.07 -21.75 -13.28
CA VAL A 187 1.07 -22.86 -12.30
C VAL A 187 0.47 -22.42 -10.95
N PHE A 188 0.44 -21.12 -10.66
CA PHE A 188 -0.13 -20.59 -9.41
C PHE A 188 -1.66 -20.69 -9.38
N SER A 189 -2.30 -20.71 -10.55
CA SER A 189 -3.76 -20.68 -10.71
C SER A 189 -4.34 -22.06 -10.52
N GLU A 190 -4.87 -22.37 -9.34
CA GLU A 190 -5.46 -23.66 -9.02
C GLU A 190 -6.71 -23.56 -8.14
N PHE A 191 -7.57 -24.59 -8.22
CA PHE A 191 -8.80 -24.65 -7.44
C PHE A 191 -8.50 -24.83 -5.95
N SER A 192 -8.89 -23.88 -5.14
CA SER A 192 -8.77 -23.95 -3.69
C SER A 192 -10.07 -24.46 -3.05
N ARG A 193 -9.93 -25.32 -2.03
CA ARG A 193 -11.09 -25.75 -1.20
C ARG A 193 -11.66 -24.63 -0.34
N LYS A 194 -10.87 -23.57 -0.10
CA LYS A 194 -11.22 -22.40 0.72
C LYS A 194 -11.61 -21.18 -0.12
N GLY A 195 -11.60 -21.30 -1.45
CA GLY A 195 -11.89 -20.20 -2.39
C GLY A 195 -13.26 -19.56 -2.13
N ALA A 196 -13.32 -18.25 -2.23
CA ALA A 196 -14.54 -17.47 -1.97
C ALA A 196 -15.63 -17.75 -3.00
N LYS A 197 -15.25 -18.08 -4.23
CA LYS A 197 -16.17 -18.39 -5.33
C LYS A 197 -16.04 -19.85 -5.74
N LYS A 198 -17.14 -20.58 -5.67
CA LYS A 198 -17.17 -21.98 -6.10
C LYS A 198 -16.87 -22.08 -7.62
N GLY A 199 -15.82 -22.82 -7.98
CA GLY A 199 -15.43 -23.03 -9.38
C GLY A 199 -14.47 -21.98 -9.95
N SER A 200 -14.02 -20.97 -9.16
CA SER A 200 -12.90 -20.11 -9.53
C SER A 200 -11.57 -20.72 -9.07
N LYS A 201 -10.52 -20.29 -9.75
CA LYS A 201 -9.14 -20.61 -9.35
C LYS A 201 -8.58 -19.46 -8.52
N ASP A 202 -7.71 -19.82 -7.60
CA ASP A 202 -7.08 -18.88 -6.67
C ASP A 202 -5.56 -18.99 -6.73
N ILE A 203 -4.88 -17.98 -6.22
CA ILE A 203 -3.49 -18.01 -5.79
C ILE A 203 -3.46 -17.89 -4.27
N SER A 204 -2.58 -18.64 -3.62
CA SER A 204 -2.35 -18.51 -2.18
C SER A 204 -1.21 -17.53 -1.93
N LEU A 205 -1.40 -16.57 -1.04
CA LEU A 205 -0.39 -15.61 -0.61
C LEU A 205 -0.12 -15.81 0.88
N LEU A 206 1.13 -16.05 1.23
CA LEU A 206 1.56 -16.12 2.61
C LEU A 206 2.25 -14.81 2.99
N TYR A 207 1.88 -14.25 4.13
CA TYR A 207 2.45 -13.03 4.67
C TYR A 207 3.08 -13.27 6.04
N ALA A 208 4.22 -12.65 6.27
CA ALA A 208 4.73 -12.37 7.60
C ALA A 208 4.40 -10.91 7.94
N TYR A 209 3.80 -10.69 9.09
CA TYR A 209 3.30 -9.40 9.55
C TYR A 209 3.85 -9.07 10.94
N ASP A 210 4.33 -7.85 11.12
CA ASP A 210 4.74 -7.32 12.43
C ASP A 210 3.57 -6.51 13.03
N PRO A 211 2.92 -7.00 14.09
CA PRO A 211 1.82 -6.29 14.72
C PRO A 211 2.23 -5.03 15.48
N GLU A 212 3.51 -4.85 15.83
CA GLU A 212 4.00 -3.64 16.51
C GLU A 212 4.18 -2.48 15.53
N SER A 213 4.84 -2.75 14.40
CA SER A 213 4.93 -1.75 13.33
C SER A 213 3.64 -1.59 12.54
N MET A 214 2.73 -2.58 12.63
CA MET A 214 1.47 -2.65 11.88
C MET A 214 1.69 -2.71 10.36
N GLU A 215 2.73 -3.40 9.91
CA GLU A 215 3.05 -3.52 8.49
C GLU A 215 3.50 -4.95 8.10
N PRO A 216 3.32 -5.36 6.83
CA PRO A 216 3.85 -6.63 6.36
C PRO A 216 5.38 -6.57 6.27
N VAL A 217 6.02 -7.68 6.66
CA VAL A 217 7.48 -7.83 6.70
C VAL A 217 7.98 -8.62 5.50
N ALA A 218 7.25 -9.67 5.10
CA ALA A 218 7.54 -10.47 3.91
C ALA A 218 6.26 -11.06 3.32
N ALA A 219 6.30 -11.39 2.03
CA ALA A 219 5.20 -12.05 1.33
C ALA A 219 5.74 -13.01 0.27
N LYS A 220 5.02 -14.13 0.04
CA LYS A 220 5.35 -15.10 -1.02
C LYS A 220 4.07 -15.69 -1.63
N PRO A 221 3.98 -15.73 -2.98
CA PRO A 221 2.90 -16.43 -3.67
C PRO A 221 3.13 -17.94 -3.73
N TYR A 222 2.06 -18.69 -3.61
CA TYR A 222 1.99 -20.14 -3.72
C TYR A 222 0.83 -20.59 -4.60
N VAL A 223 0.86 -21.83 -5.06
CA VAL A 223 -0.24 -22.42 -5.80
C VAL A 223 -1.51 -22.43 -4.94
N GLY A 224 -2.66 -22.10 -5.54
CA GLY A 224 -3.92 -21.91 -4.81
C GLY A 224 -4.41 -23.13 -4.01
N ASN A 225 -3.99 -24.35 -4.38
CA ASN A 225 -4.32 -25.58 -3.66
C ASN A 225 -3.21 -26.09 -2.73
N MET A 226 -2.10 -25.38 -2.60
CA MET A 226 -1.00 -25.77 -1.72
C MET A 226 -1.47 -25.85 -0.27
N LEU A 227 -1.05 -26.91 0.43
CA LEU A 227 -1.38 -27.06 1.85
C LEU A 227 -0.66 -26.00 2.68
N ASP A 228 -1.40 -25.35 3.58
CA ASP A 228 -0.87 -24.30 4.45
C ASP A 228 0.41 -24.71 5.17
N MET A 229 0.50 -25.97 5.63
CA MET A 229 1.68 -26.51 6.33
C MET A 229 2.93 -26.51 5.44
N THR A 230 2.81 -26.92 4.17
CA THR A 230 3.93 -26.99 3.23
C THR A 230 4.43 -25.61 2.86
N SER A 231 3.50 -24.65 2.64
CA SER A 231 3.86 -23.28 2.30
C SER A 231 4.57 -22.56 3.45
N ILE A 232 4.18 -22.82 4.70
CA ILE A 232 4.88 -22.22 5.86
C ILE A 232 6.29 -22.80 6.03
N ASP A 233 6.45 -24.10 5.90
CA ASP A 233 7.76 -24.74 6.00
C ASP A 233 8.72 -24.15 4.96
N ASP A 234 8.27 -24.06 3.70
CA ASP A 234 9.02 -23.45 2.61
C ASP A 234 9.28 -21.95 2.83
N PHE A 235 8.29 -21.20 3.32
CA PHE A 235 8.42 -19.77 3.60
C PHE A 235 9.50 -19.46 4.64
N VAL A 236 9.50 -20.22 5.74
CA VAL A 236 10.47 -20.06 6.83
C VAL A 236 11.89 -20.41 6.36
N GLU A 237 12.02 -21.45 5.53
CA GLU A 237 13.30 -21.86 4.98
C GLU A 237 13.83 -20.90 3.92
N ASP A 238 13.01 -20.55 2.94
CA ASP A 238 13.40 -19.72 1.79
C ASP A 238 13.81 -18.30 2.25
N TYR A 239 13.08 -17.75 3.19
CA TYR A 239 13.39 -16.42 3.73
C TYR A 239 14.35 -16.45 4.93
N ASN A 240 14.86 -17.63 5.30
CA ASN A 240 15.87 -17.81 6.34
C ASN A 240 15.49 -17.15 7.67
N ILE A 241 14.22 -17.32 8.09
CA ILE A 241 13.72 -16.73 9.34
C ILE A 241 14.38 -17.47 10.51
N ARG A 242 15.28 -16.80 11.24
CA ARG A 242 16.12 -17.42 12.30
C ARG A 242 15.92 -16.86 13.69
N SER A 243 15.22 -15.74 13.82
CA SER A 243 14.98 -15.09 15.12
C SER A 243 13.56 -14.54 15.18
N GLY A 244 13.02 -14.47 16.40
CA GLY A 244 11.71 -13.90 16.69
C GLY A 244 10.71 -14.87 17.28
N LEU A 245 9.53 -14.36 17.61
CA LEU A 245 8.39 -15.12 18.10
C LEU A 245 7.37 -15.29 16.96
N MET A 246 7.22 -16.52 16.47
CA MET A 246 6.23 -16.85 15.46
C MET A 246 4.89 -17.18 16.11
N VAL A 247 3.83 -16.53 15.67
CA VAL A 247 2.47 -16.82 16.09
C VAL A 247 1.71 -17.41 14.90
N PHE A 248 1.20 -18.62 15.08
CA PHE A 248 0.52 -19.37 14.03
C PHE A 248 -0.99 -19.42 14.24
N ASP A 249 -1.76 -19.53 13.16
CA ASP A 249 -3.16 -19.88 13.24
C ASP A 249 -3.36 -21.38 13.46
N LYS A 250 -4.59 -21.74 13.88
CA LYS A 250 -4.96 -23.12 14.21
C LYS A 250 -4.84 -24.05 13.01
N GLY A 251 -3.95 -25.04 13.13
CA GLY A 251 -3.75 -26.06 12.10
C GLY A 251 -2.70 -25.73 11.04
N PHE A 252 -2.09 -24.54 11.12
CA PHE A 252 -1.05 -24.12 10.15
C PHE A 252 0.28 -24.89 10.29
N PRO A 253 0.95 -24.93 11.47
CA PRO A 253 2.27 -25.55 11.53
C PRO A 253 2.21 -27.07 11.51
N SER A 254 3.11 -27.70 10.75
CA SER A 254 3.36 -29.14 10.84
C SER A 254 4.10 -29.48 12.13
N LYS A 255 3.95 -30.72 12.59
CA LYS A 255 4.74 -31.21 13.72
C LYS A 255 6.24 -31.14 13.41
N ALA A 256 6.64 -31.47 12.18
CA ALA A 256 8.02 -31.40 11.72
C ALA A 256 8.58 -29.97 11.81
N LEU A 257 7.81 -28.95 11.37
CA LEU A 257 8.19 -27.56 11.53
C LEU A 257 8.36 -27.17 13.00
N LEU A 258 7.38 -27.49 13.86
CA LEU A 258 7.47 -27.18 15.29
C LEU A 258 8.68 -27.83 15.95
N ASP A 259 9.03 -29.06 15.58
CA ASP A 259 10.22 -29.76 16.09
C ASP A 259 11.51 -29.12 15.55
N LYS A 260 11.52 -28.62 14.31
CA LYS A 260 12.62 -27.85 13.72
C LYS A 260 12.79 -26.50 14.43
N LEU A 261 11.70 -25.75 14.61
CA LEU A 261 11.68 -24.48 15.33
C LEU A 261 12.11 -24.67 16.80
N ALA A 262 11.74 -25.79 17.43
CA ALA A 262 12.15 -26.09 18.79
C ALA A 262 13.68 -26.24 18.93
N LYS A 263 14.39 -26.68 17.91
CA LYS A 263 15.85 -26.84 17.89
C LYS A 263 16.57 -25.52 17.54
N ALA A 264 15.93 -24.57 16.87
CA ALA A 264 16.55 -23.32 16.45
C ALA A 264 16.75 -22.36 17.64
N LYS A 265 17.97 -21.86 17.88
CA LYS A 265 18.31 -21.06 19.08
C LYS A 265 17.61 -19.68 19.13
N GLY A 266 17.41 -19.02 18.01
CA GLY A 266 16.86 -17.64 17.95
C GLY A 266 15.35 -17.56 17.79
N LEU A 267 14.67 -18.68 17.51
CA LEU A 267 13.23 -18.71 17.22
C LEU A 267 12.43 -19.23 18.41
N SER A 268 11.27 -18.65 18.62
CA SER A 268 10.22 -19.20 19.47
C SER A 268 8.90 -19.25 18.70
N TYR A 269 7.90 -19.91 19.24
CA TYR A 269 6.59 -20.00 18.62
C TYR A 269 5.45 -20.09 19.62
N ILE A 270 4.27 -19.66 19.19
CA ILE A 270 2.99 -19.91 19.83
C ILE A 270 2.13 -20.62 18.77
N ALA A 271 1.82 -21.89 18.99
CA ALA A 271 1.07 -22.72 18.08
C ALA A 271 -0.19 -23.27 18.76
N PRO A 272 -1.41 -22.95 18.28
CA PRO A 272 -2.64 -23.48 18.86
C PRO A 272 -2.76 -24.97 18.58
N LEU A 273 -3.12 -25.73 19.61
CA LEU A 273 -3.43 -27.14 19.49
C LEU A 273 -4.83 -27.35 18.89
N LYS A 274 -4.98 -28.45 18.13
CA LYS A 274 -6.32 -28.92 17.74
C LYS A 274 -7.11 -29.33 18.99
N THR A 275 -8.41 -29.05 19.02
CA THR A 275 -9.28 -29.35 20.16
C THR A 275 -9.30 -30.84 20.56
N ASN A 276 -9.05 -31.74 19.60
CA ASN A 276 -8.94 -33.17 19.84
C ASN A 276 -7.51 -33.64 20.18
N SER A 277 -6.57 -32.76 20.47
CA SER A 277 -5.20 -33.13 20.84
C SER A 277 -5.17 -33.89 22.15
N LYS A 278 -4.52 -35.06 22.15
CA LYS A 278 -4.33 -35.89 23.35
C LYS A 278 -3.56 -35.17 24.47
N LEU A 279 -2.77 -34.14 24.12
CA LEU A 279 -2.02 -33.32 25.08
C LEU A 279 -2.95 -32.53 26.00
N ILE A 280 -4.10 -32.07 25.51
CA ILE A 280 -5.07 -31.31 26.29
C ILE A 280 -5.54 -32.15 27.47
N LYS A 281 -6.01 -33.39 27.22
CA LYS A 281 -6.48 -34.30 28.26
C LYS A 281 -5.35 -34.80 29.16
N ARG A 282 -4.19 -35.15 28.56
CA ARG A 282 -3.03 -35.67 29.29
C ARG A 282 -2.52 -34.70 30.35
N TYR A 283 -2.51 -33.41 30.06
CA TYR A 283 -2.03 -32.36 30.96
C TYR A 283 -3.15 -31.55 31.63
N LYS A 284 -4.42 -32.00 31.51
CA LYS A 284 -5.63 -31.34 32.06
C LYS A 284 -5.69 -29.85 31.67
N MET A 285 -5.43 -29.57 30.38
CA MET A 285 -5.45 -28.20 29.87
C MET A 285 -6.86 -27.69 29.54
N ASP A 286 -7.85 -28.56 29.59
CA ASP A 286 -9.29 -28.25 29.47
C ASP A 286 -9.88 -27.68 30.79
N GLU A 287 -9.11 -27.60 31.84
CA GLU A 287 -9.49 -27.08 33.15
C GLU A 287 -8.54 -25.95 33.60
N PRO A 288 -8.57 -24.77 32.93
CA PRO A 288 -7.84 -23.60 33.43
C PRO A 288 -8.54 -23.07 34.68
N ASP A 289 -7.78 -22.84 35.75
CA ASP A 289 -8.28 -22.64 37.11
C ASP A 289 -7.86 -21.32 37.75
N ALA A 290 -6.87 -20.62 37.17
CA ALA A 290 -6.39 -19.35 37.69
C ALA A 290 -6.82 -18.17 36.78
N PRO A 291 -7.17 -17.00 37.36
CA PRO A 291 -7.38 -15.80 36.57
C PRO A 291 -6.06 -15.36 35.89
N LEU A 292 -6.18 -14.81 34.68
CA LEU A 292 -5.03 -14.25 33.95
C LEU A 292 -4.64 -12.92 34.59
N GLU A 293 -3.54 -12.91 35.34
CA GLU A 293 -3.04 -11.72 36.01
C GLU A 293 -2.67 -10.61 35.01
N GLY A 294 -2.99 -9.36 35.37
CA GLY A 294 -2.68 -8.18 34.53
C GLY A 294 -3.52 -8.04 33.25
N TYR A 295 -4.62 -8.83 33.11
CA TYR A 295 -5.58 -8.67 32.03
C TYR A 295 -6.79 -7.87 32.53
N GLU A 296 -6.96 -6.65 32.03
CA GLU A 296 -7.95 -5.68 32.51
C GLU A 296 -9.26 -5.69 31.68
N ASP A 297 -9.24 -6.23 30.45
CA ASP A 297 -10.38 -6.16 29.51
C ASP A 297 -11.47 -7.24 29.78
N GLY A 298 -11.43 -7.92 30.88
CA GLY A 298 -12.37 -8.95 31.26
C GLY A 298 -11.78 -10.06 32.13
N MET A 299 -12.52 -11.15 32.27
CA MET A 299 -12.07 -12.32 33.03
C MET A 299 -11.65 -13.44 32.09
N ILE A 300 -10.35 -13.74 32.06
CA ILE A 300 -9.81 -14.91 31.35
C ILE A 300 -9.23 -15.86 32.39
N LEU A 301 -9.60 -17.14 32.31
CA LEU A 301 -8.96 -18.18 33.10
C LEU A 301 -7.77 -18.75 32.34
N CYS A 302 -6.66 -19.01 33.01
CA CYS A 302 -5.45 -19.55 32.40
C CYS A 302 -4.85 -20.72 33.19
N LYS A 303 -4.04 -21.50 32.49
CA LYS A 303 -3.18 -22.54 33.08
C LYS A 303 -1.93 -22.71 32.27
N LYS A 304 -0.79 -22.86 32.93
CA LYS A 304 0.51 -23.09 32.32
C LYS A 304 1.11 -24.39 32.84
N VAL A 305 1.60 -25.23 31.95
CA VAL A 305 2.23 -26.52 32.31
C VAL A 305 3.49 -26.74 31.50
N LYS A 306 4.59 -27.12 32.17
CA LYS A 306 5.82 -27.61 31.53
C LYS A 306 5.67 -29.10 31.21
N MET A 307 5.84 -29.46 29.96
CA MET A 307 5.80 -30.86 29.50
C MET A 307 7.12 -31.58 29.76
N SER A 308 7.07 -32.91 29.77
CA SER A 308 8.25 -33.77 29.95
C SER A 308 9.34 -33.58 28.91
N ASN A 309 8.98 -33.10 27.70
CA ASN A 309 9.90 -32.81 26.60
C ASN A 309 10.50 -31.38 26.65
N GLY A 310 10.30 -30.65 27.76
CA GLY A 310 10.80 -29.29 27.95
C GLY A 310 9.98 -28.17 27.32
N LYS A 311 8.98 -28.47 26.51
CA LYS A 311 8.05 -27.48 25.94
C LYS A 311 6.98 -27.11 26.97
N PHE A 312 6.24 -26.05 26.69
CA PHE A 312 5.20 -25.48 27.56
C PHE A 312 3.84 -25.54 26.87
N LEU A 313 2.82 -25.81 27.67
CA LEU A 313 1.42 -25.65 27.27
C LEU A 313 0.80 -24.49 28.04
N TYR A 314 -0.01 -23.72 27.34
CA TYR A 314 -0.78 -22.60 27.86
C TYR A 314 -2.24 -22.81 27.48
N SER A 315 -3.14 -22.85 28.42
CA SER A 315 -4.59 -22.84 28.12
C SER A 315 -5.21 -21.55 28.64
N PHE A 316 -6.18 -21.08 27.87
CA PHE A 316 -6.97 -19.91 28.21
C PHE A 316 -8.44 -20.24 27.95
N ARG A 317 -9.31 -19.80 28.87
CA ARG A 317 -10.75 -19.86 28.70
C ARG A 317 -11.33 -18.46 28.87
N ASP A 318 -12.01 -18.01 27.85
CA ASP A 318 -12.82 -16.81 27.87
C ASP A 318 -14.28 -17.22 28.21
N PRO A 319 -14.83 -16.90 29.40
CA PRO A 319 -16.18 -17.24 29.77
C PRO A 319 -17.23 -16.62 28.87
N LYS A 320 -17.02 -15.40 28.35
CA LYS A 320 -17.92 -14.72 27.42
C LYS A 320 -17.98 -15.45 26.09
N ALA A 321 -16.82 -15.75 25.50
CA ALA A 321 -16.74 -16.53 24.26
C ALA A 321 -17.30 -17.95 24.47
N ALA A 322 -17.11 -18.56 25.64
CA ALA A 322 -17.68 -19.86 25.97
C ALA A 322 -19.22 -19.84 25.90
N MET A 323 -19.83 -18.85 26.52
CA MET A 323 -21.31 -18.68 26.50
C MET A 323 -21.81 -18.45 25.06
N GLU A 324 -21.16 -17.60 24.28
CA GLU A 324 -21.54 -17.33 22.88
C GLU A 324 -21.45 -18.60 22.01
N GLN A 325 -20.36 -19.37 22.15
CA GLN A 325 -20.16 -20.62 21.44
C GLN A 325 -21.16 -21.70 21.86
N GLU A 326 -21.47 -21.80 23.13
CA GLU A 326 -22.47 -22.72 23.68
C GLU A 326 -23.87 -22.44 23.10
N VAL A 327 -24.31 -21.18 23.16
CA VAL A 327 -25.60 -20.74 22.59
C VAL A 327 -25.62 -21.00 21.07
N GLY A 328 -24.57 -20.67 20.36
CA GLY A 328 -24.44 -20.91 18.91
C GLY A 328 -24.49 -22.40 18.56
N TYR A 329 -23.86 -23.25 19.37
CA TYR A 329 -23.88 -24.71 19.18
C TYR A 329 -25.32 -25.27 19.35
N ILE A 330 -25.99 -24.89 20.43
CA ILE A 330 -27.34 -25.33 20.71
C ILE A 330 -28.33 -24.89 19.62
N ALA A 331 -28.25 -23.61 19.20
CA ALA A 331 -29.09 -23.07 18.13
C ALA A 331 -28.88 -23.81 16.78
N LYS A 332 -27.64 -24.07 16.39
CA LYS A 332 -27.31 -24.84 15.18
C LYS A 332 -27.76 -26.29 15.24
N ALA A 333 -27.61 -26.93 16.40
CA ALA A 333 -28.04 -28.31 16.61
C ALA A 333 -29.56 -28.45 16.56
N LYS A 334 -30.31 -27.52 17.19
CA LYS A 334 -31.78 -27.45 17.14
C LYS A 334 -32.28 -27.20 15.72
N LYS A 335 -31.70 -26.24 14.99
CA LYS A 335 -32.08 -25.93 13.59
C LYS A 335 -31.92 -27.14 12.65
N LYS A 336 -30.99 -28.04 12.93
CA LYS A 336 -30.74 -29.26 12.14
C LYS A 336 -31.45 -30.50 12.69
N ASN A 337 -32.28 -30.38 13.73
CA ASN A 337 -32.87 -31.50 14.46
C ASN A 337 -31.87 -32.58 14.91
N LYS A 338 -30.65 -32.14 15.28
CA LYS A 338 -29.50 -33.03 15.62
C LYS A 338 -28.94 -32.75 17.01
N PHE A 339 -29.75 -32.15 17.91
CA PHE A 339 -29.33 -31.96 19.30
C PHE A 339 -29.20 -33.31 20.00
N ASN A 340 -28.05 -33.55 20.62
CA ASN A 340 -27.74 -34.74 21.40
C ASN A 340 -27.03 -34.29 22.68
N GLY A 341 -27.60 -34.67 23.84
CA GLY A 341 -27.12 -34.28 25.16
C GLY A 341 -25.72 -34.78 25.47
N GLU A 342 -25.40 -36.04 25.17
CA GLU A 342 -24.04 -36.59 25.40
C GLU A 342 -22.98 -35.84 24.61
N ARG A 343 -23.27 -35.56 23.35
CA ARG A 343 -22.35 -34.76 22.50
C ARG A 343 -22.20 -33.32 23.00
N TYR A 344 -23.30 -32.76 23.51
CA TYR A 344 -23.25 -31.42 24.10
C TYR A 344 -22.36 -31.41 25.34
N TYR A 345 -22.61 -32.30 26.31
CA TYR A 345 -21.81 -32.37 27.54
C TYR A 345 -20.33 -32.71 27.24
N GLY A 346 -20.06 -33.57 26.26
CA GLY A 346 -18.71 -33.86 25.82
C GLY A 346 -17.99 -32.67 25.21
N LYS A 347 -18.72 -31.74 24.59
CA LYS A 347 -18.15 -30.50 23.98
C LYS A 347 -18.12 -29.30 24.92
N LYS A 348 -18.91 -29.30 25.97
CA LYS A 348 -18.99 -28.14 26.88
C LYS A 348 -17.64 -27.68 27.42
N PRO A 349 -16.67 -28.54 27.77
CA PRO A 349 -15.34 -28.12 28.19
C PRO A 349 -14.50 -27.44 27.12
N GLU A 350 -14.88 -27.56 25.84
CA GLU A 350 -14.14 -26.98 24.72
C GLU A 350 -14.58 -25.53 24.41
N PHE A 351 -15.76 -25.10 24.89
CA PHE A 351 -16.25 -23.75 24.61
C PHE A 351 -15.41 -22.69 25.31
N GLY A 352 -15.02 -21.67 24.55
CA GLY A 352 -14.16 -20.59 24.99
C GLY A 352 -12.71 -21.00 25.30
N LEU A 353 -12.37 -22.27 25.08
CA LEU A 353 -11.05 -22.82 25.36
C LEU A 353 -10.13 -22.69 24.14
N ILE A 354 -8.93 -22.19 24.39
CA ILE A 354 -7.82 -22.27 23.46
C ILE A 354 -6.55 -22.74 24.18
N VAL A 355 -5.82 -23.65 23.54
CA VAL A 355 -4.59 -24.21 24.12
C VAL A 355 -3.44 -24.04 23.15
N PHE A 356 -2.32 -23.52 23.64
CA PHE A 356 -1.11 -23.29 22.84
C PHE A 356 0.04 -24.19 23.31
N GLU A 357 0.88 -24.57 22.35
CA GLU A 357 2.21 -25.12 22.59
C GLU A 357 3.27 -24.04 22.29
N SER A 358 4.28 -23.94 23.13
CA SER A 358 5.47 -23.15 22.89
C SER A 358 6.71 -23.90 23.38
N LYS A 359 7.87 -23.61 22.78
CA LYS A 359 9.14 -24.11 23.31
C LYS A 359 9.71 -23.24 24.42
N THR A 360 9.30 -21.98 24.50
CA THR A 360 9.87 -20.98 25.41
C THR A 360 8.94 -20.80 26.61
N ASP A 361 9.56 -20.69 27.77
CA ASP A 361 8.87 -20.28 29.00
C ASP A 361 8.54 -18.80 28.91
N MET A 362 7.24 -18.49 28.81
CA MET A 362 6.73 -17.13 28.68
C MET A 362 5.68 -16.86 29.76
N ASP A 363 5.49 -15.60 30.07
CA ASP A 363 4.37 -15.14 30.87
C ASP A 363 3.05 -15.45 30.14
N PRO A 364 2.01 -16.01 30.81
CA PRO A 364 0.73 -16.32 30.19
C PRO A 364 0.06 -15.10 29.52
N LEU A 365 0.18 -13.92 30.15
CA LEU A 365 -0.39 -12.68 29.58
C LEU A 365 0.27 -12.32 28.25
N LEU A 366 1.59 -12.47 28.14
CA LEU A 366 2.31 -12.24 26.88
C LEU A 366 1.87 -13.22 25.79
N VAL A 367 1.65 -14.50 26.14
CA VAL A 367 1.16 -15.51 25.18
C VAL A 367 -0.24 -15.17 24.69
N TYR A 368 -1.15 -14.80 25.63
CA TYR A 368 -2.51 -14.43 25.30
C TYR A 368 -2.58 -13.20 24.40
N ARG A 369 -1.89 -12.12 24.79
CA ARG A 369 -1.79 -10.89 23.99
C ARG A 369 -1.13 -11.11 22.63
N ALA A 370 -0.07 -11.92 22.58
CA ALA A 370 0.58 -12.21 21.32
C ALA A 370 -0.34 -12.94 20.34
N TYR A 371 -1.19 -13.85 20.84
CA TYR A 371 -2.15 -14.53 20.00
C TYR A 371 -3.32 -13.62 19.62
N ALA A 372 -3.80 -12.78 20.52
CA ALA A 372 -4.84 -11.80 20.21
C ALA A 372 -4.40 -10.85 19.06
N GLN A 373 -3.15 -10.41 19.06
CA GLN A 373 -2.57 -9.60 17.98
C GLN A 373 -2.47 -10.34 16.64
N ARG A 374 -2.64 -11.67 16.59
CA ARG A 374 -2.80 -12.40 15.34
C ARG A 374 -3.98 -11.86 14.51
N TRP A 375 -5.03 -11.36 15.16
CA TRP A 375 -6.15 -10.73 14.48
C TRP A 375 -5.75 -9.52 13.62
N ASP A 376 -4.64 -8.86 13.95
CA ASP A 376 -4.16 -7.70 13.20
C ASP A 376 -3.79 -8.05 11.75
N ILE A 377 -3.33 -9.29 11.48
CA ILE A 377 -3.07 -9.71 10.10
C ILE A 377 -4.38 -9.94 9.32
N GLU A 378 -5.45 -10.40 9.97
CA GLU A 378 -6.76 -10.52 9.33
C GLU A 378 -7.34 -9.15 8.98
N VAL A 379 -7.20 -8.16 9.89
CA VAL A 379 -7.54 -6.75 9.63
C VAL A 379 -6.67 -6.15 8.53
N PHE A 380 -5.39 -6.56 8.44
CA PHE A 380 -4.53 -6.19 7.33
C PHE A 380 -5.01 -6.81 6.01
N PHE A 381 -5.40 -8.09 5.97
CA PHE A 381 -5.93 -8.72 4.77
C PHE A 381 -7.23 -8.08 4.28
N ASP A 382 -8.12 -7.72 5.20
CA ASP A 382 -9.34 -6.97 4.87
C ASP A 382 -9.01 -5.60 4.27
N PHE A 383 -8.06 -4.88 4.87
CA PHE A 383 -7.54 -3.62 4.34
C PHE A 383 -6.89 -3.80 2.96
N TYR A 384 -6.07 -4.83 2.78
CA TYR A 384 -5.44 -5.15 1.50
C TYR A 384 -6.47 -5.40 0.39
N LYS A 385 -7.49 -6.20 0.67
CA LYS A 385 -8.54 -6.55 -0.29
C LYS A 385 -9.46 -5.39 -0.62
N ASN A 386 -9.97 -4.71 0.40
CA ASN A 386 -11.09 -3.78 0.25
C ASN A 386 -10.67 -2.32 0.08
N ILE A 387 -9.50 -1.93 0.57
CA ILE A 387 -9.03 -0.54 0.53
C ILE A 387 -7.96 -0.37 -0.55
N ILE A 388 -6.96 -1.27 -0.60
CA ILE A 388 -5.93 -1.26 -1.64
C ILE A 388 -6.49 -1.84 -2.95
N ASP A 389 -7.62 -2.58 -2.87
CA ASP A 389 -8.33 -3.19 -3.99
C ASP A 389 -7.44 -4.17 -4.78
N ARG A 390 -6.87 -5.16 -4.08
CA ARG A 390 -5.94 -6.17 -4.59
C ARG A 390 -6.43 -7.60 -4.41
N ASP A 391 -7.73 -7.82 -4.52
CA ASP A 391 -8.34 -9.15 -4.36
C ASP A 391 -8.29 -10.04 -5.62
N CYS A 392 -7.86 -9.49 -6.75
CA CYS A 392 -7.79 -10.20 -8.02
C CYS A 392 -6.42 -10.05 -8.69
N GLU A 393 -5.92 -11.13 -9.28
CA GLU A 393 -4.69 -11.11 -10.09
C GLU A 393 -5.01 -11.27 -11.57
N ASN A 394 -4.44 -10.40 -12.40
CA ASN A 394 -4.70 -10.34 -13.85
C ASN A 394 -3.46 -10.63 -14.71
N VAL A 395 -2.43 -11.23 -14.13
CA VAL A 395 -1.18 -11.56 -14.80
C VAL A 395 -1.21 -13.02 -15.24
N HIS A 396 -0.71 -13.33 -16.43
CA HIS A 396 -0.78 -14.67 -17.01
C HIS A 396 0.59 -15.34 -17.21
N ASN A 397 1.59 -14.90 -16.46
CA ASN A 397 2.95 -15.43 -16.52
C ASN A 397 3.51 -15.55 -15.11
N ASP A 398 4.07 -16.71 -14.75
CA ASP A 398 4.54 -17.01 -13.41
C ASP A 398 5.61 -16.04 -12.89
N TYR A 399 6.55 -15.62 -13.75
CA TYR A 399 7.55 -14.64 -13.35
C TYR A 399 6.92 -13.30 -13.00
N ARG A 400 5.92 -12.86 -13.78
CA ARG A 400 5.20 -11.60 -13.50
C ARG A 400 4.38 -11.67 -12.22
N VAL A 401 3.92 -12.85 -11.82
CA VAL A 401 3.23 -13.03 -10.52
C VAL A 401 4.15 -12.62 -9.39
N TYR A 402 5.40 -13.12 -9.35
CA TYR A 402 6.37 -12.73 -8.32
C TYR A 402 6.63 -11.23 -8.28
N ALA A 403 6.83 -10.60 -9.44
CA ALA A 403 7.08 -9.16 -9.53
C ALA A 403 5.85 -8.33 -9.14
N THR A 404 4.67 -8.76 -9.55
CA THR A 404 3.41 -8.08 -9.21
C THR A 404 3.14 -8.16 -7.72
N GLU A 405 3.34 -9.32 -7.10
CA GLU A 405 3.16 -9.50 -5.66
C GLU A 405 4.23 -8.75 -4.85
N LEU A 406 5.47 -8.60 -5.36
CA LEU A 406 6.45 -7.71 -4.78
C LEU A 406 5.94 -6.25 -4.77
N ILE A 407 5.42 -5.75 -5.90
CA ILE A 407 4.89 -4.39 -5.97
C ILE A 407 3.66 -4.23 -5.07
N ASN A 408 2.77 -5.23 -5.02
CA ASN A 408 1.62 -5.23 -4.13
C ASN A 408 2.06 -5.22 -2.65
N PHE A 409 3.11 -5.94 -2.31
CA PHE A 409 3.72 -5.93 -0.98
C PHE A 409 4.28 -4.54 -0.62
N LEU A 410 5.02 -3.88 -1.51
CA LEU A 410 5.50 -2.51 -1.31
C LEU A 410 4.33 -1.52 -1.16
N THR A 411 3.30 -1.67 -2.00
CA THR A 411 2.06 -0.88 -1.92
C THR A 411 1.40 -1.04 -0.55
N ALA A 412 1.32 -2.27 -0.06
CA ALA A 412 0.72 -2.59 1.23
C ALA A 412 1.49 -1.97 2.41
N ILE A 413 2.83 -1.94 2.35
CA ILE A 413 3.64 -1.26 3.37
C ILE A 413 3.33 0.25 3.39
N ILE A 414 3.37 0.91 2.24
CA ILE A 414 3.09 2.35 2.14
C ILE A 414 1.68 2.66 2.68
N ALA A 415 0.68 1.90 2.23
CA ALA A 415 -0.70 2.09 2.66
C ALA A 415 -0.90 1.81 4.16
N SER A 416 -0.21 0.80 4.74
CA SER A 416 -0.25 0.50 6.17
C SER A 416 0.33 1.65 7.01
N ARG A 417 1.42 2.25 6.56
CA ARG A 417 2.03 3.42 7.21
C ARG A 417 1.11 4.64 7.17
N VAL A 418 0.46 4.89 6.03
CA VAL A 418 -0.57 5.93 5.91
C VAL A 418 -1.75 5.66 6.85
N LYS A 419 -2.24 4.40 6.89
CA LYS A 419 -3.31 3.97 7.80
C LYS A 419 -2.93 4.21 9.27
N LYS A 420 -1.71 3.85 9.66
CA LYS A 420 -1.18 4.07 11.01
C LYS A 420 -1.17 5.56 11.36
N GLU A 421 -0.76 6.43 10.45
CA GLU A 421 -0.76 7.87 10.65
C GLU A 421 -2.17 8.44 10.79
N PHE A 422 -3.12 8.02 9.95
CA PHE A 422 -4.51 8.42 10.11
C PHE A 422 -5.09 8.00 11.46
N SER A 423 -4.72 6.80 11.95
CA SER A 423 -5.11 6.33 13.29
C SER A 423 -4.47 7.17 14.39
N ARG A 424 -3.17 7.47 14.28
CA ARG A 424 -2.42 8.29 15.24
C ARG A 424 -2.99 9.70 15.40
N LEU A 425 -3.50 10.26 14.30
CA LEU A 425 -4.13 11.58 14.28
C LEU A 425 -5.64 11.56 14.56
N ASP A 426 -6.18 10.42 14.98
CA ASP A 426 -7.61 10.24 15.27
C ASP A 426 -8.55 10.55 14.09
N LEU A 427 -8.06 10.57 12.86
CA LEU A 427 -8.85 10.95 11.68
C LEU A 427 -9.97 9.96 11.38
N TYR A 428 -9.81 8.70 11.77
CA TYR A 428 -10.84 7.65 11.60
C TYR A 428 -12.04 7.82 12.53
N LYS A 429 -12.00 8.71 13.52
CA LYS A 429 -13.19 9.01 14.34
C LYS A 429 -14.32 9.63 13.51
N HIS A 430 -13.98 10.32 12.42
CA HIS A 430 -14.93 11.09 11.62
C HIS A 430 -14.91 10.74 10.14
N HIS A 431 -13.92 10.01 9.65
CA HIS A 431 -13.71 9.77 8.23
C HIS A 431 -13.27 8.34 7.96
N SER A 432 -13.73 7.75 6.87
CA SER A 432 -13.19 6.50 6.35
C SER A 432 -11.84 6.74 5.62
N HIS A 433 -11.05 5.68 5.44
CA HIS A 433 -9.81 5.77 4.67
C HIS A 433 -10.04 6.33 3.25
N LYS A 434 -11.06 5.82 2.56
CA LYS A 434 -11.42 6.29 1.20
C LYS A 434 -11.82 7.75 1.16
N GLU A 435 -12.49 8.26 2.18
CA GLU A 435 -12.83 9.69 2.27
C GLU A 435 -11.60 10.56 2.46
N LEU A 436 -10.68 10.16 3.35
CA LEU A 436 -9.42 10.89 3.56
C LEU A 436 -8.60 10.96 2.28
N MET A 437 -8.44 9.84 1.56
CA MET A 437 -7.74 9.84 0.27
C MET A 437 -8.47 10.73 -0.75
N ARG A 438 -9.81 10.70 -0.81
CA ARG A 438 -10.60 11.59 -1.67
C ARG A 438 -10.43 13.07 -1.33
N TYR A 439 -10.25 13.43 -0.05
CA TYR A 439 -9.95 14.83 0.32
C TYR A 439 -8.55 15.22 -0.14
N LEU A 440 -7.58 14.33 0.00
CA LEU A 440 -6.21 14.57 -0.48
C LEU A 440 -6.15 14.73 -2.00
N SER A 441 -7.01 14.05 -2.78
CA SER A 441 -7.09 14.21 -4.24
C SER A 441 -7.48 15.63 -4.69
N LYS A 442 -8.04 16.43 -3.79
CA LYS A 442 -8.36 17.84 -4.06
C LYS A 442 -7.17 18.78 -3.85
N TYR A 443 -6.07 18.27 -3.28
CA TYR A 443 -4.85 19.03 -3.12
C TYR A 443 -3.95 18.89 -4.34
N LYS A 444 -3.98 19.91 -5.20
CA LYS A 444 -3.23 19.95 -6.46
C LYS A 444 -2.19 21.06 -6.42
N LYS A 445 -1.18 20.92 -7.26
CA LYS A 445 -0.22 21.99 -7.56
C LYS A 445 -0.40 22.47 -9.00
N VAL A 446 -0.16 23.76 -9.21
CA VAL A 446 -0.24 24.42 -10.52
C VAL A 446 1.07 25.10 -10.85
N ARG A 447 1.47 25.01 -12.12
CA ARG A 447 2.59 25.74 -12.71
C ARG A 447 2.08 26.55 -13.90
N VAL A 448 2.51 27.81 -14.01
CA VAL A 448 2.13 28.72 -15.09
C VAL A 448 3.37 29.06 -15.91
N GLY A 449 3.43 28.58 -17.15
CA GLY A 449 4.59 28.65 -18.03
C GLY A 449 5.71 27.67 -17.63
N ASP A 450 6.62 27.38 -18.55
CA ASP A 450 7.68 26.37 -18.35
C ASP A 450 8.68 26.75 -17.25
N ASP A 451 8.95 28.04 -17.06
CA ASP A 451 9.85 28.57 -16.03
C ASP A 451 9.14 28.80 -14.68
N GLY A 452 7.86 28.50 -14.60
CA GLY A 452 7.03 28.72 -13.41
C GLY A 452 7.38 27.75 -12.27
N LYS A 453 7.34 28.25 -11.03
CA LYS A 453 7.42 27.37 -9.84
C LYS A 453 6.06 26.74 -9.56
N TRP A 454 6.08 25.47 -9.14
CA TRP A 454 4.89 24.78 -8.66
C TRP A 454 4.33 25.47 -7.41
N LYS A 455 3.05 25.83 -7.43
CA LYS A 455 2.33 26.46 -6.31
C LYS A 455 1.08 25.65 -5.95
N PRO A 456 0.70 25.58 -4.67
CA PRO A 456 -0.52 24.93 -4.28
C PRO A 456 -1.74 25.65 -4.88
N CYS A 457 -2.72 24.88 -5.34
CA CYS A 457 -4.04 25.42 -5.70
C CYS A 457 -4.81 25.82 -4.44
N LYS A 458 -5.77 26.76 -4.57
CA LYS A 458 -6.67 27.11 -3.48
C LYS A 458 -7.44 25.87 -3.01
N LYS A 459 -7.48 25.64 -1.70
CA LYS A 459 -8.13 24.51 -1.04
C LYS A 459 -9.37 24.98 -0.26
N LEU A 460 -10.27 24.06 0.03
CA LEU A 460 -11.37 24.30 0.97
C LEU A 460 -10.83 24.23 2.40
N ALA A 461 -11.37 25.06 3.30
CA ALA A 461 -10.84 25.21 4.66
C ALA A 461 -10.74 23.87 5.42
N TYR A 462 -11.76 23.02 5.37
CA TYR A 462 -11.73 21.72 6.06
C TYR A 462 -10.69 20.74 5.47
N ILE A 463 -10.40 20.83 4.17
CA ILE A 463 -9.33 20.03 3.53
C ILE A 463 -7.98 20.56 3.98
N ASP A 464 -7.84 21.87 4.10
CA ASP A 464 -6.60 22.52 4.55
C ASP A 464 -6.26 22.13 5.99
N GLU A 465 -7.26 21.97 6.86
CA GLU A 465 -7.09 21.45 8.21
C GLU A 465 -6.50 20.04 8.22
N ILE A 466 -7.06 19.12 7.41
CA ILE A 466 -6.57 17.73 7.30
C ILE A 466 -5.14 17.72 6.76
N ILE A 467 -4.85 18.49 5.71
CA ILE A 467 -3.52 18.59 5.10
C ILE A 467 -2.49 19.14 6.10
N SER A 468 -2.89 20.15 6.88
CA SER A 468 -2.03 20.72 7.92
C SER A 468 -1.71 19.72 9.03
N LYS A 469 -2.69 18.91 9.47
CA LYS A 469 -2.46 17.82 10.43
C LYS A 469 -1.49 16.76 9.89
N LEU A 470 -1.54 16.49 8.59
CA LEU A 470 -0.67 15.53 7.92
C LEU A 470 0.70 16.11 7.55
N CYS A 471 0.90 17.42 7.67
CA CYS A 471 2.15 18.13 7.35
C CYS A 471 2.66 17.87 5.91
N ILE A 472 1.78 17.97 4.89
CA ILE A 472 2.10 17.77 3.47
C ILE A 472 1.80 19.00 2.60
#